data_a187bd2c184180b1d091848e0f0ae2d7
#
_entry.id   a187bd2c184180b1d091848e0f0ae2d7
#
_cell.length_a   1.000
_cell.length_b   1.000
_cell.length_c   1.000
_cell.angle_alpha   90.00
_cell.angle_beta   90.00
_cell.angle_gamma   90.00
#
_symmetry.space_group_name_H-M   'P 1'
#
loop_
_entity.id
_entity.type
_entity.pdbx_description
1 polymer ?
#
loop_
_entity_poly.entity_id
_entity_poly.type
_entity_poly.pdbx_seq_one_letter_code
_entity_poly.pdbx_strand_id
1 'polypeptide(L)'
;MSIRVNPNIIPDMIAGLAQTQQQLNQADQQIASGRTINQPSDNPAGMAALILNHGVQSQTDTFSTNVSDLQDRLQTADSALSSAITAVNQAISLGVEAGNSTLSNIDRQAIVSQLSGIQQQLVSLANTAYGGTYLFGGSLVETTPFALDSISPNGVTYSGNSSTVSVEINDGATVATNVPGDQLFLNPSGSLMGAIQGLITAIQNNSGISAASVTLGTAASVFNGERVTYGSSLTQLQSMGNFLASQQTQLATQENNIDAADLAKASSNFSQASVAYQSLIEAEASILKLPNLLTFLQ
;
A
#
# COMPACT_ATOMS: atom_id res chain seq x y z
N MET A 1 -54.02 -62.54 0.85
CA MET A 1 -53.25 -61.27 0.86
C MET A 1 -52.11 -61.41 -0.12
N SER A 2 -52.16 -60.73 -1.26
CA SER A 2 -50.99 -60.74 -2.19
C SER A 2 -49.94 -59.79 -1.64
N ILE A 3 -48.85 -60.33 -1.19
CA ILE A 3 -47.65 -59.54 -0.86
C ILE A 3 -47.11 -58.94 -2.17
N ARG A 4 -47.38 -57.62 -2.40
CA ARG A 4 -46.72 -56.89 -3.50
C ARG A 4 -45.28 -56.68 -3.08
N VAL A 5 -44.41 -57.53 -3.61
CA VAL A 5 -42.95 -57.27 -3.56
C VAL A 5 -42.66 -56.08 -4.45
N ASN A 6 -42.20 -54.96 -3.88
CA ASN A 6 -41.77 -53.80 -4.64
C ASN A 6 -40.47 -54.17 -5.39
N PRO A 7 -40.47 -54.25 -6.73
CA PRO A 7 -39.29 -54.68 -7.49
C PRO A 7 -38.14 -53.63 -7.46
N ASN A 8 -38.41 -52.43 -6.94
CA ASN A 8 -37.46 -51.30 -6.94
C ASN A 8 -36.76 -51.09 -5.57
N ILE A 9 -36.94 -51.99 -4.58
CA ILE A 9 -36.34 -51.82 -3.24
C ILE A 9 -34.84 -51.65 -3.33
N ILE A 10 -34.13 -52.46 -4.10
CA ILE A 10 -32.68 -52.44 -4.20
C ILE A 10 -32.19 -51.16 -4.94
N PRO A 11 -32.74 -50.81 -6.12
CA PRO A 11 -32.40 -49.51 -6.75
C PRO A 11 -32.65 -48.29 -5.88
N ASP A 12 -33.81 -48.25 -5.15
CA ASP A 12 -34.16 -47.15 -4.27
C ASP A 12 -33.19 -47.03 -3.07
N MET A 13 -32.72 -48.18 -2.54
CA MET A 13 -31.70 -48.21 -1.48
C MET A 13 -30.31 -47.74 -1.97
N ILE A 14 -29.88 -48.17 -3.14
CA ILE A 14 -28.61 -47.72 -3.74
C ILE A 14 -28.67 -46.22 -3.99
N ALA A 15 -29.79 -45.70 -4.50
CA ALA A 15 -29.98 -44.27 -4.66
C ALA A 15 -29.93 -43.49 -3.33
N GLY A 16 -30.62 -44.04 -2.28
CA GLY A 16 -30.55 -43.49 -0.93
C GLY A 16 -29.15 -43.50 -0.34
N LEU A 17 -28.38 -44.56 -0.54
CA LEU A 17 -27.01 -44.69 -0.09
C LEU A 17 -26.10 -43.64 -0.79
N ALA A 18 -26.23 -43.49 -2.11
CA ALA A 18 -25.47 -42.50 -2.86
C ALA A 18 -25.82 -41.07 -2.42
N GLN A 19 -27.09 -40.77 -2.17
CA GLN A 19 -27.52 -39.46 -1.70
C GLN A 19 -26.97 -39.16 -0.28
N THR A 20 -27.04 -40.13 0.64
CA THR A 20 -26.53 -39.97 2.00
C THR A 20 -25.03 -39.82 2.03
N GLN A 21 -24.30 -40.55 1.17
CA GLN A 21 -22.85 -40.38 0.99
C GLN A 21 -22.53 -38.97 0.47
N GLN A 22 -23.29 -38.45 -0.45
CA GLN A 22 -23.12 -37.09 -0.96
C GLN A 22 -23.37 -36.04 0.14
N GLN A 23 -24.40 -36.21 0.97
CA GLN A 23 -24.69 -35.32 2.11
C GLN A 23 -23.56 -35.37 3.15
N LEU A 24 -23.01 -36.54 3.42
CA LEU A 24 -21.92 -36.75 4.35
C LEU A 24 -20.65 -36.02 3.84
N ASN A 25 -20.29 -36.21 2.56
CA ASN A 25 -19.15 -35.55 1.94
C ASN A 25 -19.31 -34.00 1.91
N GLN A 26 -20.53 -33.53 1.65
CA GLN A 26 -20.80 -32.08 1.67
C GLN A 26 -20.68 -31.48 3.07
N ALA A 27 -21.24 -32.15 4.09
CA ALA A 27 -21.11 -31.72 5.48
C ALA A 27 -19.66 -31.76 5.97
N ASP A 28 -18.88 -32.78 5.59
CA ASP A 28 -17.47 -32.89 5.87
C ASP A 28 -16.67 -31.74 5.25
N GLN A 29 -16.91 -31.43 3.97
CA GLN A 29 -16.27 -30.29 3.28
C GLN A 29 -16.61 -28.95 3.96
N GLN A 30 -17.86 -28.73 4.37
CA GLN A 30 -18.28 -27.53 5.07
C GLN A 30 -17.59 -27.40 6.44
N ILE A 31 -17.43 -28.50 7.17
CA ILE A 31 -16.72 -28.51 8.46
C ILE A 31 -15.23 -28.26 8.26
N ALA A 32 -14.61 -28.90 7.26
CA ALA A 32 -13.19 -28.81 6.99
C ALA A 32 -12.77 -27.43 6.46
N SER A 33 -13.59 -26.82 5.57
CA SER A 33 -13.30 -25.51 4.95
C SER A 33 -13.82 -24.32 5.75
N GLY A 34 -14.83 -24.51 6.60
CA GLY A 34 -15.59 -23.43 7.23
C GLY A 34 -16.49 -22.66 6.25
N ARG A 35 -16.71 -23.18 5.03
CA ARG A 35 -17.43 -22.54 3.92
C ARG A 35 -18.66 -23.33 3.52
N THR A 36 -19.73 -22.61 3.14
CA THR A 36 -20.93 -23.23 2.59
C THR A 36 -20.79 -23.55 1.11
N ILE A 37 -19.98 -22.75 0.37
CA ILE A 37 -19.79 -22.86 -1.07
C ILE A 37 -18.37 -23.34 -1.34
N ASN A 38 -18.20 -24.64 -1.57
CA ASN A 38 -16.90 -25.24 -1.89
C ASN A 38 -16.71 -25.47 -3.40
N GLN A 39 -17.81 -25.57 -4.13
CA GLN A 39 -17.81 -25.74 -5.59
C GLN A 39 -18.99 -24.98 -6.22
N PRO A 40 -18.85 -24.57 -7.49
CA PRO A 40 -19.89 -23.77 -8.18
C PRO A 40 -21.29 -24.40 -8.19
N SER A 41 -21.36 -25.73 -8.13
CA SER A 41 -22.62 -26.47 -8.06
C SER A 41 -23.38 -26.31 -6.73
N ASP A 42 -22.69 -25.94 -5.64
CA ASP A 42 -23.34 -25.83 -4.32
C ASP A 42 -24.29 -24.64 -4.27
N ASN A 43 -23.86 -23.49 -4.81
CA ASN A 43 -24.66 -22.29 -4.97
C ASN A 43 -24.11 -21.43 -6.12
N PRO A 44 -24.60 -21.59 -7.37
CA PRO A 44 -24.11 -20.84 -8.51
C PRO A 44 -24.23 -19.31 -8.37
N ALA A 45 -25.31 -18.83 -7.73
CA ALA A 45 -25.53 -17.41 -7.51
C ALA A 45 -24.57 -16.84 -6.44
N GLY A 46 -24.39 -17.59 -5.34
CA GLY A 46 -23.42 -17.25 -4.30
C GLY A 46 -21.97 -17.25 -4.84
N MET A 47 -21.61 -18.26 -5.63
CA MET A 47 -20.28 -18.32 -6.28
C MET A 47 -20.04 -17.13 -7.20
N ALA A 48 -21.02 -16.71 -8.00
CA ALA A 48 -20.91 -15.53 -8.84
C ALA A 48 -20.68 -14.25 -8.01
N ALA A 49 -21.38 -14.12 -6.88
CA ALA A 49 -21.21 -13.00 -5.95
C ALA A 49 -19.84 -13.01 -5.28
N LEU A 50 -19.31 -14.20 -4.90
CA LEU A 50 -17.96 -14.36 -4.34
C LEU A 50 -16.87 -13.97 -5.35
N ILE A 51 -17.00 -14.38 -6.60
CA ILE A 51 -16.04 -14.03 -7.67
C ILE A 51 -15.98 -12.50 -7.84
N LEU A 52 -17.13 -11.83 -7.86
CA LEU A 52 -17.17 -10.37 -7.94
C LEU A 52 -16.57 -9.72 -6.69
N ASN A 53 -16.89 -10.22 -5.50
CA ASN A 53 -16.35 -9.74 -4.23
C ASN A 53 -14.81 -9.87 -4.20
N HIS A 54 -14.27 -11.05 -4.56
CA HIS A 54 -12.83 -11.28 -4.64
C HIS A 54 -12.14 -10.39 -5.69
N GLY A 55 -12.81 -10.09 -6.79
CA GLY A 55 -12.29 -9.14 -7.79
C GLY A 55 -12.11 -7.74 -7.21
N VAL A 56 -13.14 -7.23 -6.51
CA VAL A 56 -13.08 -5.93 -5.82
C VAL A 56 -12.08 -5.95 -4.68
N GLN A 57 -12.00 -7.05 -3.91
CA GLN A 57 -11.03 -7.22 -2.83
C GLN A 57 -9.59 -7.15 -3.35
N SER A 58 -9.27 -7.89 -4.42
CA SER A 58 -7.93 -7.87 -5.04
C SER A 58 -7.55 -6.47 -5.55
N GLN A 59 -8.49 -5.73 -6.10
CA GLN A 59 -8.27 -4.34 -6.52
C GLN A 59 -8.03 -3.42 -5.31
N THR A 60 -8.85 -3.57 -4.26
CA THR A 60 -8.71 -2.81 -3.00
C THR A 60 -7.37 -3.08 -2.32
N ASP A 61 -6.90 -4.34 -2.33
CA ASP A 61 -5.60 -4.72 -1.79
C ASP A 61 -4.45 -4.09 -2.58
N THR A 62 -4.58 -4.02 -3.91
CA THR A 62 -3.61 -3.33 -4.78
C THR A 62 -3.54 -1.84 -4.44
N PHE A 63 -4.68 -1.17 -4.31
CA PHE A 63 -4.73 0.24 -3.92
C PHE A 63 -4.18 0.47 -2.50
N SER A 64 -4.49 -0.43 -1.56
CA SER A 64 -3.96 -0.36 -0.19
C SER A 64 -2.42 -0.46 -0.18
N THR A 65 -1.85 -1.35 -0.97
CA THR A 65 -0.40 -1.46 -1.14
C THR A 65 0.19 -0.20 -1.75
N ASN A 66 -0.41 0.32 -2.83
CA ASN A 66 0.03 1.56 -3.47
C ASN A 66 0.01 2.75 -2.49
N VAL A 67 -1.07 2.86 -1.70
CA VAL A 67 -1.21 3.92 -0.69
C VAL A 67 -0.13 3.80 0.38
N SER A 68 0.14 2.58 0.89
CA SER A 68 1.17 2.35 1.90
C SER A 68 2.56 2.70 1.38
N ASP A 69 2.94 2.19 0.21
CA ASP A 69 4.24 2.48 -0.41
C ASP A 69 4.44 3.98 -0.64
N LEU A 70 3.36 4.65 -1.09
CA LEU A 70 3.40 6.08 -1.34
C LEU A 70 3.49 6.90 -0.05
N GLN A 71 2.83 6.47 1.03
CA GLN A 71 2.95 7.10 2.36
C GLN A 71 4.39 7.03 2.86
N ASP A 72 5.03 5.86 2.81
CA ASP A 72 6.40 5.67 3.26
C ASP A 72 7.39 6.50 2.45
N ARG A 73 7.19 6.56 1.14
CA ARG A 73 7.99 7.37 0.21
C ARG A 73 7.86 8.86 0.52
N LEU A 74 6.64 9.38 0.66
CA LEU A 74 6.40 10.79 0.95
C LEU A 74 6.81 11.17 2.39
N GLN A 75 6.68 10.26 3.36
CA GLN A 75 7.17 10.46 4.72
C GLN A 75 8.70 10.59 4.76
N THR A 76 9.40 9.78 3.98
CA THR A 76 10.86 9.88 3.82
C THR A 76 11.25 11.21 3.19
N ALA A 77 10.54 11.63 2.15
CA ALA A 77 10.74 12.93 1.51
C ALA A 77 10.48 14.09 2.49
N ASP A 78 9.36 14.08 3.23
CA ASP A 78 9.04 15.12 4.22
C ASP A 78 10.09 15.21 5.33
N SER A 79 10.63 14.08 5.77
CA SER A 79 11.71 14.03 6.76
C SER A 79 13.00 14.68 6.23
N ALA A 80 13.35 14.43 4.97
CA ALA A 80 14.48 15.07 4.30
C ALA A 80 14.26 16.59 4.15
N LEU A 81 13.06 17.00 3.73
CA LEU A 81 12.69 18.41 3.59
C LEU A 81 12.69 19.15 4.94
N SER A 82 12.22 18.48 6.01
CA SER A 82 12.26 19.03 7.38
C SER A 82 13.69 19.27 7.86
N SER A 83 14.59 18.31 7.57
CA SER A 83 16.01 18.45 7.88
C SER A 83 16.66 19.56 7.05
N ALA A 84 16.24 19.72 5.79
CA ALA A 84 16.71 20.82 4.93
C ALA A 84 16.29 22.19 5.48
N ILE A 85 15.04 22.33 5.96
CA ILE A 85 14.57 23.58 6.60
C ILE A 85 15.41 23.93 7.83
N THR A 86 15.75 22.93 8.63
CA THR A 86 16.60 23.11 9.81
C THR A 86 17.98 23.63 9.42
N ALA A 87 18.61 23.03 8.40
CA ALA A 87 19.89 23.46 7.88
C ALA A 87 19.85 24.89 7.27
N VAL A 88 18.76 25.21 6.57
CA VAL A 88 18.54 26.57 6.01
C VAL A 88 18.36 27.61 7.10
N ASN A 89 17.64 27.32 8.17
CA ASN A 89 17.49 28.23 9.32
C ASN A 89 18.84 28.51 9.98
N GLN A 90 19.70 27.51 10.07
CA GLN A 90 21.08 27.69 10.53
C GLN A 90 21.89 28.59 9.58
N ALA A 91 21.73 28.39 8.25
CA ALA A 91 22.38 29.25 7.25
C ALA A 91 21.90 30.71 7.34
N ILE A 92 20.60 30.95 7.58
CA ILE A 92 20.05 32.30 7.79
C ILE A 92 20.69 32.95 9.04
N SER A 93 20.81 32.21 10.14
CA SER A 93 21.47 32.71 11.37
C SER A 93 22.92 33.10 11.12
N LEU A 94 23.67 32.27 10.38
CA LEU A 94 25.05 32.58 9.98
C LEU A 94 25.12 33.79 9.03
N GLY A 95 24.15 33.97 8.15
CA GLY A 95 24.02 35.12 7.27
C GLY A 95 23.81 36.43 8.06
N VAL A 96 22.96 36.40 9.10
CA VAL A 96 22.76 37.54 10.01
C VAL A 96 24.04 37.86 10.77
N GLU A 97 24.73 36.85 11.31
CA GLU A 97 26.02 36.99 11.98
C GLU A 97 27.07 37.62 11.08
N ALA A 98 27.18 37.11 9.84
CA ALA A 98 28.13 37.62 8.83
C ALA A 98 27.87 39.08 8.42
N GLY A 99 26.66 39.58 8.60
CA GLY A 99 26.27 40.97 8.37
C GLY A 99 26.86 41.94 9.40
N ASN A 100 27.47 41.47 10.47
CA ASN A 100 28.10 42.33 11.46
C ASN A 100 29.41 42.91 10.92
N SER A 101 29.47 44.24 10.81
CA SER A 101 30.62 44.99 10.26
C SER A 101 31.90 44.87 11.10
N THR A 102 31.80 44.40 12.36
CA THR A 102 32.96 44.24 13.23
C THR A 102 33.69 42.91 13.07
N LEU A 103 33.16 41.97 12.28
CA LEU A 103 33.80 40.68 12.05
C LEU A 103 35.10 40.77 11.30
N SER A 104 36.10 40.01 11.78
CA SER A 104 37.39 39.88 11.07
C SER A 104 37.22 39.05 9.78
N ASN A 105 38.20 39.12 8.88
CA ASN A 105 38.20 38.27 7.68
C ASN A 105 38.34 36.80 8.04
N ILE A 106 38.99 36.44 9.15
CA ILE A 106 39.11 35.07 9.63
C ILE A 106 37.77 34.53 10.06
N ASP A 107 37.00 35.33 10.82
CA ASP A 107 35.65 34.93 11.27
C ASP A 107 34.71 34.75 10.10
N ARG A 108 34.74 35.65 9.09
CA ARG A 108 33.98 35.52 7.87
C ARG A 108 34.31 34.23 7.11
N GLN A 109 35.61 33.90 7.00
CA GLN A 109 36.06 32.67 6.36
C GLN A 109 35.56 31.42 7.10
N ALA A 110 35.49 31.48 8.45
CA ALA A 110 34.87 30.40 9.26
C ALA A 110 33.40 30.24 8.96
N ILE A 111 32.66 31.36 8.85
CA ILE A 111 31.21 31.31 8.47
C ILE A 111 31.03 30.75 7.05
N VAL A 112 31.85 31.15 6.09
CA VAL A 112 31.85 30.60 4.71
C VAL A 112 32.04 29.08 4.75
N SER A 113 33.01 28.60 5.55
CA SER A 113 33.24 27.15 5.69
C SER A 113 32.02 26.42 6.26
N GLN A 114 31.33 27.00 7.26
CA GLN A 114 30.13 26.44 7.82
C GLN A 114 28.96 26.42 6.80
N LEU A 115 28.77 27.52 6.06
CA LEU A 115 27.73 27.59 4.99
C LEU A 115 28.01 26.58 3.87
N SER A 116 29.28 26.38 3.51
CA SER A 116 29.65 25.35 2.54
C SER A 116 29.34 23.94 3.05
N GLY A 117 29.50 23.68 4.35
CA GLY A 117 29.09 22.44 4.99
C GLY A 117 27.56 22.26 4.94
N ILE A 118 26.80 23.32 5.18
CA ILE A 118 25.34 23.30 5.06
C ILE A 118 24.91 23.04 3.61
N GLN A 119 25.59 23.65 2.62
CA GLN A 119 25.31 23.39 1.21
C GLN A 119 25.54 21.93 0.85
N GLN A 120 26.62 21.30 1.32
CA GLN A 120 26.88 19.87 1.13
C GLN A 120 25.79 19.01 1.78
N GLN A 121 25.36 19.36 2.99
CA GLN A 121 24.27 18.68 3.69
C GLN A 121 22.97 18.79 2.89
N LEU A 122 22.63 19.95 2.34
CA LEU A 122 21.45 20.13 1.51
C LEU A 122 21.49 19.31 0.23
N VAL A 123 22.66 19.22 -0.42
CA VAL A 123 22.86 18.33 -1.59
C VAL A 123 22.64 16.87 -1.19
N SER A 124 23.15 16.45 -0.04
CA SER A 124 22.92 15.09 0.48
C SER A 124 21.42 14.81 0.72
N LEU A 125 20.69 15.77 1.32
CA LEU A 125 19.25 15.67 1.54
C LEU A 125 18.45 15.70 0.24
N ALA A 126 18.87 16.52 -0.74
CA ALA A 126 18.28 16.55 -2.07
C ALA A 126 18.56 15.27 -2.90
N ASN A 127 19.49 14.45 -2.47
CA ASN A 127 19.79 13.13 -3.03
C ASN A 127 19.24 11.99 -2.15
N THR A 128 18.24 12.26 -1.32
CA THR A 128 17.58 11.21 -0.54
C THR A 128 16.93 10.19 -1.46
N ALA A 129 17.13 8.91 -1.16
CA ALA A 129 16.56 7.80 -1.89
C ALA A 129 15.63 6.97 -0.98
N TYR A 130 14.62 6.34 -1.58
CA TYR A 130 13.74 5.36 -0.95
C TYR A 130 13.67 4.11 -1.84
N GLY A 131 13.86 2.94 -1.27
CA GLY A 131 13.88 1.68 -2.03
C GLY A 131 14.90 1.65 -3.17
N GLY A 132 16.02 2.37 -3.05
CA GLY A 132 17.06 2.45 -4.08
C GLY A 132 16.78 3.47 -5.19
N THR A 133 15.68 4.22 -5.12
CA THR A 133 15.30 5.25 -6.10
C THR A 133 15.37 6.65 -5.48
N TYR A 134 15.91 7.62 -6.21
CA TYR A 134 15.99 9.01 -5.77
C TYR A 134 14.60 9.67 -5.77
N LEU A 135 14.30 10.41 -4.69
CA LEU A 135 12.98 11.00 -4.49
C LEU A 135 12.76 12.28 -5.31
N PHE A 136 13.82 13.03 -5.59
CA PHE A 136 13.76 14.37 -6.16
C PHE A 136 14.30 14.44 -7.59
N GLY A 137 14.57 13.29 -8.24
CA GLY A 137 15.07 13.21 -9.62
C GLY A 137 14.01 13.37 -10.72
N GLY A 138 12.74 13.64 -10.35
CA GLY A 138 11.63 13.60 -11.29
C GLY A 138 11.32 12.18 -11.73
N SER A 139 11.29 11.90 -13.03
CA SER A 139 11.15 10.51 -13.55
C SER A 139 12.50 9.79 -13.70
N LEU A 140 13.64 10.48 -13.51
CA LEU A 140 14.99 9.92 -13.55
C LEU A 140 15.40 9.42 -12.16
N VAL A 141 14.81 8.33 -11.71
CA VAL A 141 14.94 7.86 -10.32
C VAL A 141 16.23 7.09 -10.02
N GLU A 142 16.99 6.69 -11.04
CA GLU A 142 18.24 5.92 -10.90
C GLU A 142 19.49 6.80 -10.97
N THR A 143 19.33 8.05 -11.42
CA THR A 143 20.44 8.99 -11.58
C THR A 143 20.50 9.93 -10.37
N THR A 144 21.70 10.14 -9.81
CA THR A 144 21.89 11.10 -8.72
C THR A 144 21.43 12.50 -9.16
N PRO A 145 20.40 13.08 -8.51
CA PRO A 145 19.80 14.32 -9.00
C PRO A 145 20.69 15.55 -8.87
N PHE A 146 21.42 15.70 -7.77
CA PHE A 146 22.17 16.89 -7.46
C PHE A 146 23.66 16.59 -7.27
N ALA A 147 24.52 17.40 -7.87
CA ALA A 147 25.95 17.39 -7.63
C ALA A 147 26.43 18.82 -7.34
N LEU A 148 27.42 18.95 -6.45
CA LEU A 148 28.06 20.24 -6.21
C LEU A 148 28.80 20.70 -7.45
N ASP A 149 28.63 21.96 -7.81
CA ASP A 149 29.31 22.61 -8.93
C ASP A 149 29.60 24.07 -8.59
N SER A 150 30.84 24.37 -8.28
CA SER A 150 31.28 25.71 -7.91
C SER A 150 31.24 26.73 -9.07
N ILE A 151 31.07 26.27 -10.31
CA ILE A 151 30.97 27.11 -11.50
C ILE A 151 29.52 27.52 -11.75
N SER A 152 28.58 26.66 -11.37
CA SER A 152 27.14 26.93 -11.51
C SER A 152 26.70 28.10 -10.63
N PRO A 153 25.86 29.01 -11.14
CA PRO A 153 25.29 30.11 -10.34
C PRO A 153 24.54 29.66 -9.09
N ASN A 154 23.98 28.44 -9.11
CA ASN A 154 23.30 27.83 -7.97
C ASN A 154 24.23 27.02 -7.05
N GLY A 155 25.53 26.91 -7.36
CA GLY A 155 26.50 26.09 -6.61
C GLY A 155 26.28 24.58 -6.78
N VAL A 156 25.32 24.17 -7.62
CA VAL A 156 24.94 22.78 -7.90
C VAL A 156 24.51 22.61 -9.35
N THR A 157 24.66 21.40 -9.88
CA THR A 157 24.02 20.93 -11.11
C THR A 157 22.88 20.00 -10.76
N TYR A 158 21.81 20.04 -11.56
CA TYR A 158 20.65 19.15 -11.47
C TYR A 158 20.57 18.25 -12.71
N SER A 159 20.63 16.95 -12.50
CA SER A 159 20.60 15.91 -13.54
C SER A 159 19.26 15.16 -13.59
N GLY A 160 18.26 15.63 -12.85
CA GLY A 160 16.89 15.15 -12.92
C GLY A 160 16.08 15.84 -14.01
N ASN A 161 14.76 15.67 -13.95
CA ASN A 161 13.81 16.39 -14.80
C ASN A 161 12.60 16.90 -13.99
N SER A 162 11.76 17.74 -14.62
CA SER A 162 10.57 18.36 -14.00
C SER A 162 9.31 17.48 -14.10
N SER A 163 9.44 16.18 -14.37
CA SER A 163 8.31 15.28 -14.54
C SER A 163 7.76 14.81 -13.21
N THR A 164 6.44 14.89 -13.05
CA THR A 164 5.71 14.24 -11.94
C THR A 164 5.24 12.86 -12.38
N VAL A 165 5.36 11.90 -11.48
CA VAL A 165 4.83 10.54 -11.64
C VAL A 165 3.63 10.42 -10.72
N SER A 166 2.53 9.85 -11.21
CA SER A 166 1.33 9.63 -10.41
C SER A 166 1.01 8.14 -10.31
N VAL A 167 0.50 7.72 -9.17
CA VAL A 167 0.05 6.36 -8.91
C VAL A 167 -1.43 6.38 -8.59
N GLU A 168 -2.15 5.40 -9.12
CA GLU A 168 -3.57 5.22 -8.83
C GLU A 168 -3.75 4.65 -7.41
N ILE A 169 -4.59 5.33 -6.61
CA ILE A 169 -4.86 5.01 -5.21
C ILE A 169 -6.32 4.60 -4.97
N ASN A 170 -7.16 4.78 -5.96
CA ASN A 170 -8.55 4.30 -6.03
C ASN A 170 -9.02 4.42 -7.48
N ASP A 171 -10.15 3.82 -7.84
CA ASP A 171 -10.72 3.88 -9.18
C ASP A 171 -10.86 5.34 -9.65
N GLY A 172 -10.07 5.70 -10.66
CA GLY A 172 -10.01 7.06 -11.23
C GLY A 172 -9.34 8.12 -10.35
N ALA A 173 -8.79 7.79 -9.17
CA ALA A 173 -8.09 8.71 -8.29
C ALA A 173 -6.59 8.46 -8.30
N THR A 174 -5.79 9.49 -8.65
CA THR A 174 -4.33 9.41 -8.68
C THR A 174 -3.71 10.44 -7.75
N VAL A 175 -2.55 10.11 -7.17
CA VAL A 175 -1.72 11.03 -6.39
C VAL A 175 -0.31 11.05 -6.96
N ALA A 176 0.29 12.24 -6.99
CA ALA A 176 1.68 12.41 -7.42
C ALA A 176 2.63 11.73 -6.40
N THR A 177 3.55 10.94 -6.89
CA THR A 177 4.54 10.19 -6.08
C THR A 177 5.77 10.99 -5.75
N ASN A 178 5.99 12.11 -6.45
CA ASN A 178 7.16 12.97 -6.32
C ASN A 178 6.82 14.43 -6.61
N VAL A 179 7.62 15.33 -6.03
CA VAL A 179 7.80 16.70 -6.54
C VAL A 179 9.23 16.78 -7.07
N PRO A 180 9.41 17.23 -8.32
CA PRO A 180 10.74 17.34 -8.91
C PRO A 180 11.68 18.26 -8.12
N GLY A 181 12.95 17.90 -8.05
CA GLY A 181 13.95 18.63 -7.27
C GLY A 181 14.21 20.05 -7.75
N ASP A 182 14.02 20.33 -9.04
CA ASP A 182 14.12 21.68 -9.59
C ASP A 182 13.01 22.60 -9.04
N GLN A 183 11.80 22.09 -8.83
CA GLN A 183 10.72 22.86 -8.23
C GLN A 183 10.94 23.12 -6.74
N LEU A 184 11.60 22.23 -6.04
CA LEU A 184 11.89 22.35 -4.60
C LEU A 184 13.15 23.18 -4.33
N PHE A 185 14.29 22.78 -4.87
CA PHE A 185 15.60 23.30 -4.49
C PHE A 185 16.10 24.41 -5.44
N LEU A 186 15.59 24.44 -6.68
CA LEU A 186 15.96 25.41 -7.73
C LEU A 186 14.76 26.20 -8.22
N ASN A 187 13.72 26.36 -7.42
CA ASN A 187 12.48 27.04 -7.81
C ASN A 187 12.78 28.42 -8.43
N PRO A 188 12.20 28.75 -9.60
CA PRO A 188 12.41 30.05 -10.25
C PRO A 188 12.00 31.26 -9.40
N SER A 189 11.02 31.07 -8.50
CA SER A 189 10.55 32.12 -7.58
C SER A 189 11.45 32.31 -6.37
N GLY A 190 12.43 31.42 -6.14
CA GLY A 190 13.35 31.47 -5.02
C GLY A 190 14.18 30.19 -4.95
N SER A 191 15.29 30.11 -5.68
CA SER A 191 16.23 28.99 -5.64
C SER A 191 16.91 28.91 -4.30
N LEU A 192 16.65 27.83 -3.53
CA LEU A 192 17.27 27.62 -2.23
C LEU A 192 18.78 27.42 -2.36
N MET A 193 19.20 26.60 -3.31
CA MET A 193 20.62 26.34 -3.57
C MET A 193 21.33 27.59 -4.05
N GLY A 194 20.70 28.34 -4.97
CA GLY A 194 21.24 29.61 -5.47
C GLY A 194 21.35 30.69 -4.39
N ALA A 195 20.39 30.75 -3.47
CA ALA A 195 20.40 31.72 -2.38
C ALA A 195 21.54 31.45 -1.37
N ILE A 196 21.81 30.17 -1.05
CA ILE A 196 22.95 29.79 -0.20
C ILE A 196 24.26 30.11 -0.91
N GLN A 197 24.43 29.75 -2.19
CA GLN A 197 25.60 30.09 -2.99
C GLN A 197 25.80 31.60 -3.06
N GLY A 198 24.73 32.36 -3.26
CA GLY A 198 24.75 33.84 -3.25
C GLY A 198 25.19 34.42 -1.92
N LEU A 199 24.75 33.84 -0.80
CA LEU A 199 25.18 34.25 0.54
C LEU A 199 26.66 33.96 0.78
N ILE A 200 27.14 32.77 0.41
CA ILE A 200 28.58 32.42 0.46
C ILE A 200 29.43 33.45 -0.31
N THR A 201 29.02 33.73 -1.54
CA THR A 201 29.73 34.68 -2.42
C THR A 201 29.68 36.10 -1.86
N ALA A 202 28.56 36.55 -1.29
CA ALA A 202 28.42 37.87 -0.69
C ALA A 202 29.34 38.04 0.53
N ILE A 203 29.48 37.00 1.36
CA ILE A 203 30.38 37.03 2.53
C ILE A 203 31.85 37.00 2.10
N GLN A 204 32.24 36.20 1.11
CA GLN A 204 33.58 36.17 0.54
C GLN A 204 33.98 37.54 0.00
N ASN A 205 33.08 38.20 -0.72
CA ASN A 205 33.32 39.51 -1.31
C ASN A 205 33.10 40.67 -0.31
N ASN A 206 32.68 40.36 0.92
CA ASN A 206 32.32 41.35 1.93
C ASN A 206 31.33 42.44 1.39
N SER A 207 30.38 42.03 0.59
CA SER A 207 29.46 42.95 -0.12
C SER A 207 28.07 42.30 -0.30
N GLY A 208 27.02 43.06 -0.01
CA GLY A 208 25.65 42.62 -0.25
C GLY A 208 25.14 41.51 0.68
N ILE A 209 25.81 41.27 1.82
CA ILE A 209 25.50 40.18 2.76
C ILE A 209 24.04 40.26 3.25
N SER A 210 23.60 41.46 3.62
CA SER A 210 22.21 41.68 4.10
C SER A 210 21.18 41.33 3.02
N ALA A 211 21.39 41.75 1.77
CA ALA A 211 20.52 41.42 0.66
C ALA A 211 20.49 39.92 0.36
N ALA A 212 21.66 39.26 0.41
CA ALA A 212 21.76 37.81 0.20
C ALA A 212 21.04 37.02 1.35
N SER A 213 21.13 37.50 2.59
CA SER A 213 20.41 36.90 3.72
C SER A 213 18.89 37.02 3.57
N VAL A 214 18.39 38.16 3.07
CA VAL A 214 16.96 38.36 2.78
C VAL A 214 16.53 37.43 1.63
N THR A 215 17.34 37.28 0.58
CA THR A 215 17.08 36.36 -0.54
C THR A 215 16.98 34.92 -0.04
N LEU A 216 17.88 34.50 0.87
CA LEU A 216 17.83 33.17 1.47
C LEU A 216 16.56 32.98 2.31
N GLY A 217 16.13 33.97 3.08
CA GLY A 217 14.87 33.94 3.82
C GLY A 217 13.65 33.80 2.92
N THR A 218 13.65 34.49 1.76
CA THR A 218 12.58 34.35 0.74
C THR A 218 12.58 32.96 0.13
N ALA A 219 13.74 32.45 -0.25
CA ALA A 219 13.89 31.09 -0.81
C ALA A 219 13.45 30.01 0.20
N ALA A 220 13.78 30.20 1.48
CA ALA A 220 13.32 29.32 2.55
C ALA A 220 11.78 29.32 2.71
N SER A 221 11.15 30.49 2.51
CA SER A 221 9.67 30.59 2.55
C SER A 221 9.01 29.89 1.37
N VAL A 222 9.56 30.00 0.16
CA VAL A 222 9.11 29.27 -1.03
C VAL A 222 9.25 27.77 -0.83
N PHE A 223 10.44 27.33 -0.40
CA PHE A 223 10.72 25.91 -0.09
C PHE A 223 9.75 25.32 0.95
N ASN A 224 9.44 26.10 2.00
CA ASN A 224 8.50 25.68 3.02
C ASN A 224 7.06 25.58 2.48
N GLY A 225 6.67 26.45 1.55
CA GLY A 225 5.41 26.38 0.84
C GLY A 225 5.27 25.10 0.03
N GLU A 226 6.30 24.70 -0.68
CA GLU A 226 6.30 23.43 -1.44
C GLU A 226 6.22 22.22 -0.52
N ARG A 227 6.88 22.25 0.65
CA ARG A 227 6.75 21.20 1.65
C ARG A 227 5.31 21.03 2.17
N VAL A 228 4.52 22.10 2.29
CA VAL A 228 3.12 22.01 2.72
C VAL A 228 2.31 21.14 1.75
N THR A 229 2.65 21.16 0.46
CA THR A 229 2.03 20.32 -0.56
C THR A 229 2.25 18.82 -0.27
N TYR A 230 3.45 18.44 0.19
CA TYR A 230 3.73 17.08 0.66
C TYR A 230 2.85 16.68 1.87
N GLY A 231 2.73 17.56 2.86
CA GLY A 231 1.88 17.33 4.03
C GLY A 231 0.40 17.15 3.66
N SER A 232 -0.08 17.92 2.68
CA SER A 232 -1.42 17.76 2.13
C SER A 232 -1.63 16.39 1.47
N SER A 233 -0.66 15.97 0.64
CA SER A 233 -0.68 14.65 -0.02
C SER A 233 -0.65 13.51 1.01
N LEU A 234 0.17 13.61 2.06
CA LEU A 234 0.21 12.62 3.14
C LEU A 234 -1.13 12.51 3.86
N THR A 235 -1.79 13.65 4.16
CA THR A 235 -3.12 13.64 4.78
C THR A 235 -4.16 12.98 3.89
N GLN A 236 -4.12 13.26 2.58
CA GLN A 236 -5.01 12.63 1.60
C GLN A 236 -4.78 11.11 1.53
N LEU A 237 -3.53 10.66 1.50
CA LEU A 237 -3.18 9.23 1.50
C LEU A 237 -3.63 8.53 2.79
N GLN A 238 -3.47 9.18 3.94
CA GLN A 238 -3.95 8.63 5.22
C GLN A 238 -5.46 8.46 5.25
N SER A 239 -6.20 9.44 4.70
CA SER A 239 -7.65 9.36 4.57
C SER A 239 -8.05 8.23 3.61
N MET A 240 -7.33 8.07 2.50
CA MET A 240 -7.57 6.98 1.55
C MET A 240 -7.25 5.61 2.16
N GLY A 241 -6.15 5.48 2.90
CA GLY A 241 -5.81 4.24 3.61
C GLY A 241 -6.90 3.81 4.59
N ASN A 242 -7.47 4.75 5.35
CA ASN A 242 -8.59 4.49 6.25
C ASN A 242 -9.86 4.07 5.49
N PHE A 243 -10.13 4.69 4.35
CA PHE A 243 -11.26 4.33 3.48
C PHE A 243 -11.11 2.90 2.95
N LEU A 244 -9.93 2.56 2.39
CA LEU A 244 -9.65 1.22 1.87
C LEU A 244 -9.71 0.15 2.95
N ALA A 245 -9.22 0.41 4.17
CA ALA A 245 -9.35 -0.50 5.31
C ALA A 245 -10.81 -0.75 5.70
N SER A 246 -11.64 0.30 5.67
CA SER A 246 -13.09 0.15 5.88
C SER A 246 -13.74 -0.68 4.77
N GLN A 247 -13.34 -0.46 3.51
CA GLN A 247 -13.84 -1.22 2.36
C GLN A 247 -13.44 -2.70 2.45
N GLN A 248 -12.19 -3.02 2.82
CA GLN A 248 -11.73 -4.39 3.06
C GLN A 248 -12.59 -5.08 4.13
N THR A 249 -12.88 -4.40 5.23
CA THR A 249 -13.75 -4.93 6.30
C THR A 249 -15.16 -5.21 5.80
N GLN A 250 -15.73 -4.33 4.98
CA GLN A 250 -17.05 -4.53 4.37
C GLN A 250 -17.06 -5.71 3.41
N LEU A 251 -16.04 -5.85 2.55
CA LEU A 251 -15.90 -6.95 1.61
C LEU A 251 -15.75 -8.29 2.34
N ALA A 252 -14.94 -8.35 3.40
CA ALA A 252 -14.82 -9.54 4.25
C ALA A 252 -16.14 -9.89 4.94
N THR A 253 -16.91 -8.90 5.39
CA THR A 253 -18.23 -9.11 5.97
C THR A 253 -19.20 -9.64 4.93
N GLN A 254 -19.19 -9.12 3.70
CA GLN A 254 -20.00 -9.61 2.59
C GLN A 254 -19.64 -11.06 2.23
N GLU A 255 -18.33 -11.38 2.15
CA GLU A 255 -17.86 -12.74 1.91
C GLU A 255 -18.39 -13.70 2.99
N ASN A 256 -18.22 -13.34 4.27
CA ASN A 256 -18.74 -14.14 5.38
C ASN A 256 -20.26 -14.36 5.31
N ASN A 257 -21.02 -13.33 4.94
CA ASN A 257 -22.46 -13.45 4.82
C ASN A 257 -22.91 -14.38 3.67
N ILE A 258 -22.07 -14.52 2.63
CA ILE A 258 -22.37 -15.38 1.46
C ILE A 258 -21.89 -16.81 1.72
N ASP A 259 -20.73 -16.99 2.34
CA ASP A 259 -20.00 -18.26 2.31
C ASP A 259 -19.68 -18.86 3.68
N ALA A 260 -19.81 -18.13 4.78
CA ALA A 260 -19.51 -18.71 6.09
C ALA A 260 -20.44 -19.87 6.46
N ALA A 261 -19.86 -21.01 6.80
CA ALA A 261 -20.62 -22.18 7.25
C ALA A 261 -21.03 -22.04 8.72
N ASP A 262 -22.28 -22.35 9.02
CA ASP A 262 -22.70 -22.64 10.38
C ASP A 262 -22.19 -24.04 10.79
N LEU A 263 -21.04 -24.04 11.46
CA LEU A 263 -20.35 -25.28 11.87
C LEU A 263 -21.22 -26.14 12.79
N ALA A 264 -22.10 -25.56 13.59
CA ALA A 264 -23.01 -26.33 14.47
C ALA A 264 -24.01 -27.10 13.63
N LYS A 265 -24.57 -26.42 12.62
CA LYS A 265 -25.51 -27.06 11.67
C LYS A 265 -24.82 -28.08 10.79
N ALA A 266 -23.63 -27.76 10.27
CA ALA A 266 -22.81 -28.69 9.46
C ALA A 266 -22.46 -29.95 10.25
N SER A 267 -22.02 -29.82 11.52
CA SER A 267 -21.74 -30.96 12.41
C SER A 267 -23.00 -31.81 12.71
N SER A 268 -24.16 -31.16 12.91
CA SER A 268 -25.42 -31.88 13.10
C SER A 268 -25.79 -32.66 11.83
N ASN A 269 -25.67 -32.02 10.66
CA ASN A 269 -25.93 -32.67 9.37
C ASN A 269 -24.99 -33.85 9.12
N PHE A 270 -23.71 -33.69 9.43
CA PHE A 270 -22.72 -34.77 9.33
C PHE A 270 -23.11 -35.97 10.22
N SER A 271 -23.45 -35.72 11.49
CA SER A 271 -23.85 -36.77 12.42
C SER A 271 -25.10 -37.50 11.94
N GLN A 272 -26.09 -36.75 11.46
CA GLN A 272 -27.34 -37.33 10.93
C GLN A 272 -27.06 -38.17 9.66
N ALA A 273 -26.28 -37.63 8.72
CA ALA A 273 -25.90 -38.33 7.51
C ALA A 273 -25.07 -39.60 7.81
N SER A 274 -24.16 -39.55 8.79
CA SER A 274 -23.34 -40.69 9.22
C SER A 274 -24.22 -41.83 9.80
N VAL A 275 -25.17 -41.51 10.67
CA VAL A 275 -26.14 -42.47 11.23
C VAL A 275 -27.02 -43.05 10.14
N ALA A 276 -27.54 -42.23 9.23
CA ALA A 276 -28.38 -42.67 8.12
C ALA A 276 -27.60 -43.60 7.17
N TYR A 277 -26.33 -43.26 6.86
CA TYR A 277 -25.47 -44.08 6.04
C TYR A 277 -25.24 -45.47 6.66
N GLN A 278 -24.90 -45.52 7.95
CA GLN A 278 -24.75 -46.80 8.68
C GLN A 278 -26.02 -47.62 8.68
N SER A 279 -27.16 -46.99 8.95
CA SER A 279 -28.48 -47.64 8.97
C SER A 279 -28.88 -48.22 7.60
N LEU A 280 -28.52 -47.52 6.50
CA LEU A 280 -28.75 -48.00 5.13
C LEU A 280 -27.88 -49.21 4.81
N ILE A 281 -26.61 -49.21 5.20
CA ILE A 281 -25.70 -50.36 5.03
C ILE A 281 -26.21 -51.58 5.80
N GLU A 282 -26.66 -51.40 7.05
CA GLU A 282 -27.21 -52.49 7.84
C GLU A 282 -28.52 -53.05 7.26
N ALA A 283 -29.38 -52.19 6.74
CA ALA A 283 -30.59 -52.58 6.04
C ALA A 283 -30.29 -53.38 4.76
N GLU A 284 -29.33 -52.90 3.95
CA GLU A 284 -28.88 -53.59 2.74
C GLU A 284 -28.31 -54.98 3.07
N ALA A 285 -27.42 -55.05 4.09
CA ALA A 285 -26.89 -56.32 4.55
C ALA A 285 -27.96 -57.30 5.06
N SER A 286 -29.03 -56.79 5.67
CA SER A 286 -30.15 -57.58 6.13
C SER A 286 -31.00 -58.13 4.95
N ILE A 287 -31.21 -57.30 3.91
CA ILE A 287 -31.96 -57.73 2.71
C ILE A 287 -31.18 -58.79 1.93
N LEU A 288 -29.84 -58.62 1.82
CA LEU A 288 -28.97 -59.57 1.15
C LEU A 288 -28.89 -60.94 1.87
N LYS A 289 -29.17 -60.95 3.18
CA LYS A 289 -29.23 -62.19 3.99
C LYS A 289 -30.61 -62.90 3.95
N LEU A 290 -31.64 -62.23 3.41
CA LEU A 290 -32.93 -62.89 3.22
C LEU A 290 -32.80 -64.02 2.23
N PRO A 291 -33.36 -65.25 2.54
CA PRO A 291 -33.25 -66.42 1.67
C PRO A 291 -33.86 -66.08 0.31
N ASN A 292 -33.05 -66.11 -0.72
CA ASN A 292 -33.49 -65.97 -2.09
C ASN A 292 -34.47 -67.13 -2.43
N LEU A 293 -35.49 -66.86 -3.25
CA LEU A 293 -36.42 -67.86 -3.78
C LEU A 293 -35.73 -69.15 -4.27
N LEU A 294 -34.44 -69.04 -4.70
CA LEU A 294 -33.60 -70.17 -5.14
C LEU A 294 -33.27 -71.15 -4.02
N THR A 295 -33.27 -70.74 -2.72
CA THR A 295 -33.08 -71.63 -1.58
C THR A 295 -34.34 -72.43 -1.20
N PHE A 296 -35.51 -72.00 -1.74
CA PHE A 296 -36.76 -72.72 -1.57
C PHE A 296 -37.05 -73.77 -2.67
N LEU A 297 -36.20 -73.80 -3.72
CA LEU A 297 -36.32 -74.67 -4.86
C LEU A 297 -35.25 -75.80 -4.84
N GLN A 298 -34.47 -75.91 -3.79
CA GLN A 298 -33.62 -77.04 -3.49
C GLN A 298 -34.22 -77.87 -2.36
#